data_34d4a107995de15b4a0139afb9b8d165
#
_entry.id   34d4a107995de15b4a0139afb9b8d165
#
_cell.length_a   1.000
_cell.length_b   1.000
_cell.length_c   1.000
_cell.angle_alpha   90.00
_cell.angle_beta   90.00
_cell.angle_gamma   90.00
#
_symmetry.space_group_name_H-M   'P 1'
#
loop_
_entity.id
_entity.type
_entity.pdbx_description
1 polymer ?
#
loop_
_entity_poly.entity_id
_entity_poly.type
_entity_poly.pdbx_seq_one_letter_code
_entity_poly.pdbx_strand_id
1 'polypeptide(L)'
;HWDMALVFIVLILAGMAFIKEWMPPDMVAMFSLGAILLPGIFGLSILSTDDLTGAFSNPAPLTIACMFVMSAGLEKSGCIRSLGAGFKKLAGQTEIRTLVTIMVVGAVLSAFVNNTPVVVVFLPIVLSLARSSELKSSRLLMPLSFACILGGTCTLTGSSTNLIIDGIAQKQDQEPFSMFELTKLGVIYAAVGFIYMLT
;
A
#
# COMPACT_ATOMS: atom_id res chain seq x y z
N HIS A 1 -15.79 28.47 9.58
CA HIS A 1 -14.33 28.67 9.69
C HIS A 1 -13.70 27.86 10.85
N TRP A 2 -14.41 27.72 11.99
CA TRP A 2 -13.92 26.94 13.14
C TRP A 2 -13.84 25.45 12.84
N ASP A 3 -14.79 24.94 12.05
CA ASP A 3 -14.86 23.51 11.66
C ASP A 3 -13.64 23.09 10.86
N MET A 4 -13.24 23.91 9.88
CA MET A 4 -12.00 23.66 9.11
C MET A 4 -10.74 23.70 9.98
N ALA A 5 -10.66 24.68 10.90
CA ALA A 5 -9.51 24.79 11.79
C ALA A 5 -9.38 23.57 12.70
N LEU A 6 -10.49 23.05 13.23
CA LEU A 6 -10.50 21.85 14.07
C LEU A 6 -10.05 20.62 13.27
N VAL A 7 -10.57 20.42 12.06
CA VAL A 7 -10.16 19.32 11.18
C VAL A 7 -8.69 19.39 10.87
N PHE A 8 -8.15 20.58 10.54
CA PHE A 8 -6.71 20.75 10.29
C PHE A 8 -5.87 20.45 11.54
N ILE A 9 -6.30 20.87 12.72
CA ILE A 9 -5.59 20.57 13.97
C ILE A 9 -5.57 19.07 14.22
N VAL A 10 -6.70 18.38 14.06
CA VAL A 10 -6.77 16.92 14.22
C VAL A 10 -5.89 16.20 13.22
N LEU A 11 -5.87 16.64 11.95
CA LEU A 11 -5.00 16.06 10.91
C LEU A 11 -3.51 16.25 11.24
N ILE A 12 -3.11 17.44 11.71
CA ILE A 12 -1.73 17.70 12.10
C ILE A 12 -1.33 16.84 13.30
N LEU A 13 -2.20 16.74 14.31
CA LEU A 13 -1.95 15.92 15.50
C LEU A 13 -1.88 14.43 15.14
N ALA A 14 -2.76 13.94 14.28
CA ALA A 14 -2.72 12.58 13.77
C ALA A 14 -1.43 12.31 12.99
N GLY A 15 -1.04 13.23 12.11
CA GLY A 15 0.21 13.13 11.37
C GLY A 15 1.45 13.10 12.29
N MET A 16 1.47 13.94 13.33
CA MET A 16 2.54 13.89 14.33
C MET A 16 2.55 12.60 15.13
N ALA A 17 1.38 12.07 15.49
CA ALA A 17 1.27 10.79 16.21
C ALA A 17 1.76 9.62 15.36
N PHE A 18 1.48 9.62 14.04
CA PHE A 18 2.02 8.63 13.09
C PHE A 18 3.54 8.73 12.95
N ILE A 19 4.09 9.95 12.82
CA ILE A 19 5.54 10.16 12.65
C ILE A 19 6.30 9.76 13.91
N LYS A 20 5.74 10.04 15.08
CA LYS A 20 6.37 9.74 16.38
C LYS A 20 6.07 8.34 16.91
N GLU A 21 5.24 7.56 16.20
CA GLU A 21 4.83 6.21 16.59
C GLU A 21 4.34 6.10 18.05
N TRP A 22 3.63 7.14 18.54
CA TRP A 22 3.15 7.16 19.92
C TRP A 22 2.13 6.09 20.23
N MET A 23 1.35 5.70 19.22
CA MET A 23 0.29 4.69 19.31
C MET A 23 0.19 3.91 18.00
N PRO A 24 -0.37 2.69 18.03
CA PRO A 24 -0.70 1.93 16.82
C PRO A 24 -1.57 2.76 15.86
N PRO A 25 -1.40 2.60 14.53
CA PRO A 25 -2.11 3.40 13.52
C PRO A 25 -3.64 3.36 13.63
N ASP A 26 -4.20 2.21 14.00
CA ASP A 26 -5.62 2.00 14.24
C ASP A 26 -6.14 2.86 15.40
N MET A 27 -5.39 2.95 16.49
CA MET A 27 -5.73 3.82 17.63
C MET A 27 -5.68 5.29 17.25
N VAL A 28 -4.64 5.73 16.53
CA VAL A 28 -4.56 7.12 16.05
C VAL A 28 -5.76 7.46 15.19
N ALA A 29 -6.18 6.56 14.30
CA ALA A 29 -7.36 6.74 13.46
C ALA A 29 -8.65 6.84 14.29
N MET A 30 -8.83 5.95 15.26
CA MET A 30 -10.01 5.96 16.15
C MET A 30 -10.09 7.23 17.01
N PHE A 31 -8.98 7.67 17.60
CA PHE A 31 -8.94 8.93 18.36
C PHE A 31 -9.21 10.14 17.49
N SER A 32 -8.66 10.17 16.26
CA SER A 32 -8.92 11.25 15.31
C SER A 32 -10.38 11.33 14.91
N LEU A 33 -11.01 10.18 14.64
CA LEU A 33 -12.45 10.10 14.39
C LEU A 33 -13.26 10.59 15.60
N GLY A 34 -12.93 10.13 16.80
CA GLY A 34 -13.55 10.56 18.05
C GLY A 34 -13.44 12.07 18.25
N ALA A 35 -12.27 12.66 18.00
CA ALA A 35 -12.04 14.10 18.15
C ALA A 35 -12.87 14.94 17.17
N ILE A 36 -13.17 14.43 15.97
CA ILE A 36 -14.03 15.10 15.00
C ILE A 36 -15.53 14.95 15.37
N LEU A 37 -15.90 13.87 16.05
CA LEU A 37 -17.29 13.61 16.46
C LEU A 37 -17.69 14.31 17.76
N LEU A 38 -16.73 14.50 18.69
CA LEU A 38 -16.99 15.13 19.99
C LEU A 38 -17.72 16.49 19.92
N PRO A 39 -17.37 17.42 18.99
CA PRO A 39 -18.09 18.69 18.87
C PRO A 39 -19.57 18.52 18.54
N GLY A 40 -19.97 17.41 17.89
CA GLY A 40 -21.37 17.10 17.59
C GLY A 40 -22.23 16.94 18.85
N ILE A 41 -21.65 16.50 19.97
CA ILE A 41 -22.33 16.38 21.27
C ILE A 41 -22.73 17.77 21.81
N PHE A 42 -21.98 18.81 21.45
CA PHE A 42 -22.23 20.21 21.83
C PHE A 42 -23.02 20.99 20.78
N GLY A 43 -23.63 20.29 19.81
CA GLY A 43 -24.45 20.94 18.76
C GLY A 43 -23.64 21.53 17.60
N LEU A 44 -22.33 21.33 17.57
CA LEU A 44 -21.41 21.72 16.49
C LEU A 44 -21.11 20.48 15.65
N SER A 45 -22.08 19.98 14.89
CA SER A 45 -21.89 18.79 14.05
C SER A 45 -21.05 19.11 12.83
N ILE A 46 -19.78 18.68 12.83
CA ILE A 46 -18.87 18.76 11.68
C ILE A 46 -19.17 17.61 10.70
N LEU A 47 -19.51 16.44 11.23
CA LEU A 47 -19.96 15.26 10.49
C LEU A 47 -21.42 14.96 10.82
N SER A 48 -22.24 14.76 9.78
CA SER A 48 -23.60 14.25 9.95
C SER A 48 -23.57 12.73 10.18
N THR A 49 -24.66 12.19 10.74
CA THR A 49 -24.85 10.74 10.85
C THR A 49 -24.85 10.06 9.48
N ASP A 50 -25.31 10.77 8.45
CA ASP A 50 -25.32 10.28 7.06
C ASP A 50 -23.90 10.20 6.48
N ASP A 51 -23.03 11.15 6.83
CA ASP A 51 -21.61 11.10 6.41
C ASP A 51 -20.88 9.90 7.04
N LEU A 52 -21.17 9.62 8.32
CA LEU A 52 -20.61 8.46 9.02
C LEU A 52 -21.09 7.15 8.41
N THR A 53 -22.41 6.99 8.28
CA THR A 53 -22.99 5.78 7.67
C THR A 53 -22.54 5.64 6.23
N GLY A 54 -22.43 6.73 5.48
CA GLY A 54 -21.90 6.78 4.13
C GLY A 54 -20.43 6.38 4.03
N ALA A 55 -19.60 6.66 5.05
CA ALA A 55 -18.22 6.21 5.07
C ALA A 55 -18.11 4.69 5.24
N PHE A 56 -18.93 4.09 6.12
CA PHE A 56 -18.99 2.65 6.33
C PHE A 56 -19.74 1.89 5.23
N SER A 57 -20.68 2.54 4.56
CA SER A 57 -21.44 1.97 3.42
C SER A 57 -20.66 2.04 2.10
N ASN A 58 -19.50 2.69 2.06
CA ASN A 58 -18.65 2.74 0.88
C ASN A 58 -18.10 1.33 0.58
N PRO A 59 -18.18 0.83 -0.66
CA PRO A 59 -17.65 -0.48 -1.03
C PRO A 59 -16.12 -0.59 -0.88
N ALA A 60 -15.37 0.53 -0.91
CA ALA A 60 -13.92 0.51 -0.84
C ALA A 60 -13.36 -0.15 0.45
N PRO A 61 -13.79 0.20 1.69
CA PRO A 61 -13.35 -0.49 2.89
C PRO A 61 -13.62 -1.99 2.89
N LEU A 62 -14.78 -2.41 2.39
CA LEU A 62 -15.14 -3.83 2.28
C LEU A 62 -14.24 -4.55 1.26
N THR A 63 -14.00 -3.95 0.12
CA THR A 63 -13.10 -4.48 -0.91
C THR A 63 -11.68 -4.62 -0.36
N ILE A 64 -11.19 -3.62 0.37
CA ILE A 64 -9.87 -3.68 1.04
C ILE A 64 -9.82 -4.82 2.04
N ALA A 65 -10.85 -4.99 2.87
CA ALA A 65 -10.93 -6.09 3.83
C ALA A 65 -10.89 -7.47 3.11
N CYS A 66 -11.66 -7.64 2.04
CA CYS A 66 -11.61 -8.85 1.21
C CYS A 66 -10.23 -9.09 0.60
N MET A 67 -9.56 -8.04 0.13
CA MET A 67 -8.19 -8.13 -0.39
C MET A 67 -7.20 -8.58 0.67
N PHE A 68 -7.29 -8.09 1.90
CA PHE A 68 -6.44 -8.57 2.99
C PHE A 68 -6.67 -10.05 3.30
N VAL A 69 -7.93 -10.50 3.29
CA VAL A 69 -8.25 -11.94 3.47
C VAL A 69 -7.67 -12.78 2.33
N MET A 70 -7.82 -12.34 1.07
CA MET A 70 -7.22 -13.02 -0.08
C MET A 70 -5.69 -13.04 0.00
N SER A 71 -5.07 -11.92 0.34
CA SER A 71 -3.62 -11.82 0.51
C SER A 71 -3.10 -12.76 1.60
N ALA A 72 -3.78 -12.83 2.75
CA ALA A 72 -3.46 -13.77 3.81
C ALA A 72 -3.65 -15.24 3.38
N GLY A 73 -4.66 -15.52 2.55
CA GLY A 73 -4.86 -16.84 1.94
C GLY A 73 -3.70 -17.22 1.00
N LEU A 74 -3.27 -16.32 0.14
CA LEU A 74 -2.13 -16.52 -0.75
C LEU A 74 -0.81 -16.72 0.00
N GLU A 75 -0.61 -15.99 1.09
CA GLU A 75 0.55 -16.15 1.96
C GLU A 75 0.55 -17.53 2.65
N LYS A 76 -0.57 -17.92 3.28
CA LYS A 76 -0.73 -19.20 3.97
C LYS A 76 -0.68 -20.40 3.04
N SER A 77 -1.19 -20.30 1.82
CA SER A 77 -1.14 -21.36 0.80
C SER A 77 0.29 -21.65 0.31
N GLY A 78 1.25 -20.77 0.60
CA GLY A 78 2.61 -20.88 0.11
C GLY A 78 2.77 -20.57 -1.38
N CYS A 79 1.73 -20.10 -2.05
CA CYS A 79 1.76 -19.75 -3.48
C CYS A 79 2.85 -18.74 -3.78
N ILE A 80 2.92 -17.65 -3.00
CA ILE A 80 3.95 -16.61 -3.15
C ILE A 80 5.36 -17.20 -2.88
N ARG A 81 5.49 -18.12 -1.92
CA ARG A 81 6.76 -18.80 -1.63
C ARG A 81 7.19 -19.72 -2.77
N SER A 82 6.26 -20.40 -3.42
CA SER A 82 6.52 -21.23 -4.59
C SER A 82 7.02 -20.39 -5.77
N LEU A 83 6.42 -19.23 -6.00
CA LEU A 83 6.89 -18.25 -6.99
C LEU A 83 8.29 -17.73 -6.64
N GLY A 84 8.56 -17.49 -5.36
CA GLY A 84 9.89 -17.13 -4.86
C GLY A 84 10.98 -18.20 -5.05
N ALA A 85 10.61 -19.49 -5.04
CA ALA A 85 11.56 -20.57 -5.34
C ALA A 85 12.01 -20.58 -6.82
N GLY A 86 11.09 -20.26 -7.74
CA GLY A 86 11.42 -20.03 -9.16
C GLY A 86 12.34 -18.83 -9.37
N PHE A 87 12.22 -17.84 -8.52
CA PHE A 87 13.05 -16.64 -8.50
C PHE A 87 14.55 -16.91 -8.34
N LYS A 88 14.96 -17.87 -7.47
CA LYS A 88 16.37 -18.25 -7.31
C LYS A 88 17.02 -18.70 -8.62
N LYS A 89 16.25 -19.30 -9.54
CA LYS A 89 16.74 -19.73 -10.86
C LYS A 89 16.91 -18.56 -11.83
N LEU A 90 16.06 -17.52 -11.68
CA LEU A 90 16.06 -16.33 -12.54
C LEU A 90 17.10 -15.28 -12.09
N ALA A 91 17.38 -15.21 -10.80
CA ALA A 91 18.23 -14.19 -10.17
C ALA A 91 19.71 -14.26 -10.57
N GLY A 92 20.19 -15.14 -11.38
CA GLY A 92 21.56 -15.15 -11.95
C GLY A 92 22.70 -14.92 -10.92
N GLN A 93 23.94 -14.89 -11.42
CA GLN A 93 25.13 -14.67 -10.59
C GLN A 93 25.58 -13.19 -10.54
N THR A 94 24.93 -12.29 -11.26
CA THR A 94 25.32 -10.88 -11.34
C THR A 94 24.41 -10.02 -10.46
N GLU A 95 25.01 -9.09 -9.70
CA GLU A 95 24.28 -8.17 -8.81
C GLU A 95 23.11 -7.46 -9.53
N ILE A 96 23.41 -6.86 -10.68
CA ILE A 96 22.40 -6.12 -11.47
C ILE A 96 21.25 -7.03 -11.91
N ARG A 97 21.55 -8.25 -12.38
CA ARG A 97 20.52 -9.20 -12.81
C ARG A 97 19.63 -9.64 -11.64
N THR A 98 20.23 -9.88 -10.49
CA THR A 98 19.52 -10.20 -9.26
C THR A 98 18.61 -9.04 -8.87
N LEU A 99 19.12 -7.82 -8.88
CA LEU A 99 18.39 -6.61 -8.55
C LEU A 99 17.20 -6.39 -9.49
N VAL A 100 17.42 -6.41 -10.80
CA VAL A 100 16.35 -6.26 -11.80
C VAL A 100 15.28 -7.34 -11.64
N THR A 101 15.69 -8.58 -11.40
CA THR A 101 14.75 -9.70 -11.22
C THR A 101 13.90 -9.50 -9.97
N ILE A 102 14.49 -9.07 -8.84
CA ILE A 102 13.79 -8.74 -7.60
C ILE A 102 12.75 -7.67 -7.85
N MET A 103 13.14 -6.58 -8.52
CA MET A 103 12.30 -5.45 -8.78
C MET A 103 11.12 -5.82 -9.70
N VAL A 104 11.40 -6.50 -10.81
CA VAL A 104 10.35 -6.90 -11.76
C VAL A 104 9.37 -7.88 -11.13
N VAL A 105 9.85 -8.92 -10.48
CA VAL A 105 8.96 -9.93 -9.85
C VAL A 105 8.19 -9.31 -8.69
N GLY A 106 8.83 -8.50 -7.85
CA GLY A 106 8.18 -7.78 -6.76
C GLY A 106 7.08 -6.86 -7.27
N ALA A 107 7.35 -6.07 -8.31
CA ALA A 107 6.37 -5.16 -8.89
C ALA A 107 5.20 -5.89 -9.54
N VAL A 108 5.46 -6.94 -10.33
CA VAL A 108 4.40 -7.73 -10.98
C VAL A 108 3.47 -8.38 -9.95
N LEU A 109 4.03 -8.97 -8.90
CA LEU A 109 3.22 -9.57 -7.85
C LEU A 109 2.45 -8.51 -7.06
N SER A 110 3.08 -7.38 -6.76
CA SER A 110 2.46 -6.29 -6.03
C SER A 110 1.39 -5.53 -6.83
N ALA A 111 1.39 -5.65 -8.14
CA ALA A 111 0.28 -5.15 -8.96
C ALA A 111 -1.05 -5.87 -8.69
N PHE A 112 -1.02 -7.12 -8.23
CA PHE A 112 -2.21 -7.93 -7.99
C PHE A 112 -2.44 -8.29 -6.51
N VAL A 113 -1.38 -8.21 -5.71
CA VAL A 113 -1.40 -8.53 -4.27
C VAL A 113 -0.90 -7.31 -3.51
N ASN A 114 -1.50 -7.01 -2.37
CA ASN A 114 -1.05 -5.88 -1.55
C ASN A 114 0.47 -5.95 -1.29
N ASN A 115 1.13 -4.79 -1.27
CA ASN A 115 2.59 -4.64 -1.15
C ASN A 115 3.16 -5.40 0.06
N THR A 116 2.52 -5.30 1.22
CA THR A 116 3.05 -5.83 2.48
C THR A 116 3.26 -7.34 2.47
N PRO A 117 2.29 -8.20 2.10
CA PRO A 117 2.50 -9.64 1.99
C PRO A 117 3.62 -10.01 1.01
N VAL A 118 3.72 -9.31 -0.11
CA VAL A 118 4.79 -9.56 -1.10
C VAL A 118 6.16 -9.32 -0.47
N VAL A 119 6.36 -8.16 0.15
CA VAL A 119 7.65 -7.81 0.80
C VAL A 119 7.98 -8.79 1.91
N VAL A 120 7.03 -9.13 2.79
CA VAL A 120 7.24 -10.04 3.92
C VAL A 120 7.68 -11.44 3.46
N VAL A 121 7.04 -11.98 2.41
CA VAL A 121 7.40 -13.31 1.89
C VAL A 121 8.73 -13.29 1.14
N PHE A 122 9.05 -12.21 0.43
CA PHE A 122 10.33 -12.09 -0.29
C PHE A 122 11.51 -11.75 0.62
N LEU A 123 11.27 -11.16 1.79
CA LEU A 123 12.31 -10.77 2.74
C LEU A 123 13.31 -11.91 3.04
N PRO A 124 12.89 -13.11 3.50
CA PRO A 124 13.84 -14.20 3.78
C PRO A 124 14.56 -14.71 2.52
N ILE A 125 13.91 -14.66 1.35
CA ILE A 125 14.51 -15.09 0.08
C ILE A 125 15.62 -14.12 -0.30
N VAL A 126 15.35 -12.82 -0.24
CA VAL A 126 16.31 -11.77 -0.58
C VAL A 126 17.47 -11.74 0.42
N LEU A 127 17.21 -11.94 1.72
CA LEU A 127 18.27 -12.07 2.72
C LEU A 127 19.17 -13.29 2.45
N SER A 128 18.59 -14.44 2.06
CA SER A 128 19.37 -15.62 1.68
C SER A 128 20.24 -15.36 0.45
N LEU A 129 19.70 -14.64 -0.55
CA LEU A 129 20.45 -14.24 -1.75
C LEU A 129 21.57 -13.26 -1.42
N ALA A 130 21.31 -12.25 -0.62
CA ALA A 130 22.31 -11.28 -0.19
C ALA A 130 23.51 -11.98 0.49
N ARG A 131 23.23 -12.95 1.36
CA ARG A 131 24.29 -13.73 2.03
C ARG A 131 25.08 -14.62 1.06
N SER A 132 24.41 -15.26 0.10
CA SER A 132 25.08 -16.14 -0.87
C SER A 132 25.90 -15.38 -1.92
N SER A 133 25.57 -14.11 -2.17
CA SER A 133 26.24 -13.25 -3.15
C SER A 133 27.19 -12.24 -2.52
N GLU A 134 27.40 -12.30 -1.19
CA GLU A 134 28.23 -11.35 -0.42
C GLU A 134 27.79 -9.88 -0.57
N LEU A 135 26.52 -9.66 -0.92
CA LEU A 135 25.94 -8.34 -1.11
C LEU A 135 25.35 -7.79 0.20
N LYS A 136 25.39 -6.47 0.37
CA LYS A 136 24.70 -5.82 1.49
C LYS A 136 23.19 -6.00 1.32
N SER A 137 22.51 -6.54 2.33
CA SER A 137 21.07 -6.80 2.31
C SER A 137 20.23 -5.56 1.96
N SER A 138 20.67 -4.36 2.41
CA SER A 138 20.00 -3.10 2.11
C SER A 138 19.97 -2.77 0.60
N ARG A 139 21.00 -3.18 -0.15
CA ARG A 139 21.06 -2.97 -1.61
C ARG A 139 19.99 -3.76 -2.38
N LEU A 140 19.45 -4.81 -1.79
CA LEU A 140 18.40 -5.64 -2.41
C LEU A 140 17.02 -5.36 -1.81
N LEU A 141 16.95 -5.13 -0.49
CA LEU A 141 15.67 -4.94 0.20
C LEU A 141 15.02 -3.57 -0.10
N MET A 142 15.84 -2.52 -0.19
CA MET A 142 15.33 -1.19 -0.50
C MET A 142 14.69 -1.12 -1.89
N PRO A 143 15.36 -1.58 -2.97
CA PRO A 143 14.74 -1.67 -4.29
C PRO A 143 13.53 -2.61 -4.35
N LEU A 144 13.51 -3.73 -3.61
CA LEU A 144 12.33 -4.58 -3.51
C LEU A 144 11.13 -3.80 -2.99
N SER A 145 11.29 -3.07 -1.88
CA SER A 145 10.22 -2.29 -1.27
C SER A 145 9.67 -1.24 -2.22
N PHE A 146 10.54 -0.45 -2.85
CA PHE A 146 10.13 0.55 -3.83
C PHE A 146 9.50 -0.07 -5.07
N ALA A 147 10.02 -1.17 -5.57
CA ALA A 147 9.44 -1.87 -6.70
C ALA A 147 8.03 -2.40 -6.41
N CYS A 148 7.78 -2.92 -5.21
CA CYS A 148 6.43 -3.31 -4.78
C CYS A 148 5.49 -2.11 -4.74
N ILE A 149 5.92 -0.97 -4.18
CA ILE A 149 5.11 0.25 -4.16
C ILE A 149 4.77 0.70 -5.58
N LEU A 150 5.76 0.77 -6.46
CA LEU A 150 5.58 1.18 -7.86
C LEU A 150 4.71 0.18 -8.63
N GLY A 151 4.86 -1.13 -8.38
CA GLY A 151 3.98 -2.16 -8.94
C GLY A 151 2.54 -2.00 -8.49
N GLY A 152 2.34 -1.69 -7.19
CA GLY A 152 1.01 -1.43 -6.61
C GLY A 152 0.31 -0.21 -7.20
N THR A 153 1.03 0.76 -7.77
CA THR A 153 0.42 1.90 -8.48
C THR A 153 -0.07 1.55 -9.88
N CYS A 154 0.32 0.40 -10.43
CA CYS A 154 -0.03 0.03 -11.80
C CYS A 154 -1.46 -0.49 -11.96
N THR A 155 -2.10 -0.96 -10.89
CA THR A 155 -3.47 -1.47 -10.96
C THR A 155 -4.33 -0.91 -9.83
N LEU A 156 -5.63 -0.95 -10.01
CA LEU A 156 -6.58 -0.51 -8.99
C LEU A 156 -6.45 -1.33 -7.70
N THR A 157 -6.24 -2.62 -7.80
CA THR A 157 -6.18 -3.55 -6.66
C THR A 157 -4.79 -3.66 -6.02
N GLY A 158 -3.74 -3.16 -6.67
CA GLY A 158 -2.37 -3.25 -6.16
C GLY A 158 -2.11 -2.42 -4.90
N SER A 159 -2.91 -1.38 -4.66
CA SER A 159 -2.81 -0.53 -3.47
C SER A 159 -4.18 -0.20 -2.89
N SER A 160 -4.31 -0.27 -1.55
CA SER A 160 -5.51 0.18 -0.85
C SER A 160 -5.81 1.67 -1.08
N THR A 161 -4.78 2.48 -1.29
CA THR A 161 -4.94 3.92 -1.59
C THR A 161 -5.70 4.13 -2.89
N ASN A 162 -5.43 3.34 -3.94
CA ASN A 162 -6.13 3.44 -5.21
C ASN A 162 -7.63 3.15 -5.05
N LEU A 163 -7.97 2.13 -4.27
CA LEU A 163 -9.36 1.78 -3.98
C LEU A 163 -10.10 2.85 -3.17
N ILE A 164 -9.40 3.49 -2.21
CA ILE A 164 -9.99 4.59 -1.44
C ILE A 164 -10.28 5.79 -2.35
N ILE A 165 -9.34 6.13 -3.23
CA ILE A 165 -9.51 7.24 -4.18
C ILE A 165 -10.66 6.94 -5.13
N ASP A 166 -10.75 5.73 -5.67
CA ASP A 166 -11.85 5.29 -6.51
C ASP A 166 -13.20 5.40 -5.78
N GLY A 167 -13.27 4.91 -4.53
CA GLY A 167 -14.48 5.01 -3.71
C GLY A 167 -14.89 6.46 -3.37
N ILE A 168 -13.93 7.39 -3.27
CA ILE A 168 -14.23 8.82 -3.08
C ILE A 168 -14.70 9.44 -4.39
N ALA A 169 -14.07 9.10 -5.52
CA ALA A 169 -14.47 9.59 -6.84
C ALA A 169 -15.90 9.17 -7.20
N GLN A 170 -16.28 7.92 -6.91
CA GLN A 170 -17.65 7.42 -7.10
C GLN A 170 -18.68 8.20 -6.26
N LYS A 171 -18.33 8.64 -5.04
CA LYS A 171 -19.20 9.51 -4.23
C LYS A 171 -19.42 10.89 -4.84
N GLN A 172 -18.57 11.31 -5.77
CA GLN A 172 -18.66 12.58 -6.50
C GLN A 172 -19.20 12.38 -7.92
N ASP A 173 -20.02 11.34 -8.12
CA ASP A 173 -20.64 10.99 -9.40
C ASP A 173 -19.65 10.78 -10.55
N GLN A 174 -18.40 10.40 -10.22
CA GLN A 174 -17.42 9.97 -11.22
C GLN A 174 -17.61 8.48 -11.54
N GLU A 175 -17.31 8.10 -12.78
CA GLU A 175 -17.32 6.68 -13.17
C GLU A 175 -16.23 5.90 -12.39
N PRO A 176 -16.53 4.66 -11.96
CA PRO A 176 -15.55 3.82 -11.27
C PRO A 176 -14.36 3.52 -12.17
N PHE A 177 -13.16 3.57 -11.61
CA PHE A 177 -11.95 3.24 -12.36
C PHE A 177 -11.92 1.77 -12.77
N SER A 178 -11.53 1.50 -13.99
CA SER A 178 -11.25 0.14 -14.44
C SER A 178 -9.96 -0.38 -13.80
N MET A 179 -9.82 -1.71 -13.69
CA MET A 179 -8.68 -2.35 -13.01
C MET A 179 -7.31 -1.88 -13.56
N PHE A 180 -7.22 -1.61 -14.86
CA PHE A 180 -5.99 -1.25 -15.56
C PHE A 180 -5.90 0.21 -16.02
N GLU A 181 -6.80 1.05 -15.59
CA GLU A 181 -6.83 2.46 -15.99
C GLU A 181 -5.58 3.20 -15.49
N LEU A 182 -5.17 2.91 -14.27
CA LEU A 182 -3.96 3.46 -13.67
C LEU A 182 -2.67 2.95 -14.30
N THR A 183 -2.72 1.85 -15.07
CA THR A 183 -1.54 1.19 -15.65
C THR A 183 -0.74 2.10 -16.56
N LYS A 184 -1.41 2.97 -17.32
CA LYS A 184 -0.74 3.91 -18.25
C LYS A 184 0.25 4.83 -17.53
N LEU A 185 -0.15 5.39 -16.39
CA LEU A 185 0.71 6.23 -15.56
C LEU A 185 1.63 5.40 -14.67
N GLY A 186 1.12 4.33 -14.09
CA GLY A 186 1.85 3.45 -13.19
C GLY A 186 3.10 2.84 -13.83
N VAL A 187 3.00 2.39 -15.08
CA VAL A 187 4.14 1.84 -15.82
C VAL A 187 5.21 2.90 -16.07
N ILE A 188 4.83 4.14 -16.36
CA ILE A 188 5.79 5.23 -16.55
C ILE A 188 6.53 5.50 -15.24
N TYR A 189 5.81 5.62 -14.12
CA TYR A 189 6.43 5.81 -12.81
C TYR A 189 7.31 4.62 -12.41
N ALA A 190 6.87 3.39 -12.67
CA ALA A 190 7.66 2.20 -12.43
C ALA A 190 8.96 2.19 -13.26
N ALA A 191 8.88 2.52 -14.54
CA ALA A 191 10.05 2.57 -15.41
C ALA A 191 11.07 3.62 -14.94
N VAL A 192 10.62 4.83 -14.63
CA VAL A 192 11.50 5.90 -14.11
C VAL A 192 12.11 5.51 -12.76
N GLY A 193 11.29 4.97 -11.84
CA GLY A 193 11.77 4.52 -10.54
C GLY A 193 12.77 3.35 -10.65
N PHE A 194 12.56 2.43 -11.58
CA PHE A 194 13.48 1.32 -11.82
C PHE A 194 14.83 1.80 -12.35
N ILE A 195 14.82 2.72 -13.32
CA ILE A 195 16.04 3.32 -13.84
C ILE A 195 16.80 4.01 -12.70
N TYR A 196 16.11 4.80 -11.88
CA TYR A 196 16.71 5.51 -10.75
C TYR A 196 17.32 4.55 -9.71
N MET A 197 16.70 3.41 -9.44
CA MET A 197 17.21 2.44 -8.47
C MET A 197 18.37 1.59 -9.01
N LEU A 198 18.59 1.58 -10.31
CA LEU A 198 19.70 0.86 -10.95
C LEU A 198 20.95 1.72 -11.10
N THR A 199 20.85 3.04 -10.92
CA THR A 199 21.97 3.98 -10.97
C THR A 199 22.53 4.24 -9.59
#